data_bf4bfa59e13da6fdfa7c74c5dafb7036
#
_entry.id   bf4bfa59e13da6fdfa7c74c5dafb7036
#
_cell.length_a   1.000
_cell.length_b   1.000
_cell.length_c   1.000
_cell.angle_alpha   90.00
_cell.angle_beta   90.00
_cell.angle_gamma   90.00
#
_symmetry.space_group_name_H-M   'P 1'
#
loop_
_entity.id
_entity.type
_entity.pdbx_description
1 polymer ?
#
loop_
_entity_poly.entity_id
_entity_poly.type
_entity_poly.pdbx_seq_one_letter_code
_entity_poly.pdbx_strand_id
1 'polypeptide(L)'
;INRFYKYIFYEYINMINIRNNHINEIGALVLFAAYYYVFSIDTNNESYVKSKYWLGLNIKSIYALIPLQIISAIGFIVWMISVRNNPPKKGLLSYKFLNNPMYEVLVLLLVIGAIMWPLTLLQNNILGNKTLFKTIICCFSLLICSVAGILMQAGSYEGNISAAAIIGITLFNSTVVLGDGIGWTSRLVHQTLYN
;
A
#
# COMPACT_ATOMS: atom_id res chain seq x y z
N ILE A 1 -15.68 41.53 10.62
CA ILE A 1 -14.72 40.89 9.69
C ILE A 1 -14.19 39.60 10.31
N ASN A 2 -13.85 39.55 11.61
CA ASN A 2 -13.22 38.39 12.26
C ASN A 2 -14.13 37.14 12.37
N ARG A 3 -15.48 37.30 12.45
CA ARG A 3 -16.41 36.15 12.55
C ARG A 3 -16.64 35.45 11.21
N PHE A 4 -16.65 36.20 10.12
CA PHE A 4 -16.86 35.64 8.77
C PHE A 4 -15.70 34.76 8.32
N TYR A 5 -14.46 35.21 8.52
CA TYR A 5 -13.28 34.40 8.23
C TYR A 5 -13.16 33.16 9.11
N LYS A 6 -13.60 33.24 10.36
CA LYS A 6 -13.63 32.11 11.27
C LYS A 6 -14.65 31.04 10.83
N TYR A 7 -15.79 31.49 10.30
CA TYR A 7 -16.82 30.61 9.78
C TYR A 7 -16.38 29.90 8.51
N ILE A 8 -15.83 30.64 7.50
CA ILE A 8 -15.31 30.06 6.27
C ILE A 8 -14.15 29.09 6.56
N PHE A 9 -13.27 29.45 7.49
CA PHE A 9 -12.17 28.58 7.90
C PHE A 9 -12.66 27.31 8.58
N TYR A 10 -13.71 27.39 9.39
CA TYR A 10 -14.35 26.24 10.04
C TYR A 10 -15.09 25.34 9.04
N GLU A 11 -15.80 25.89 8.08
CA GLU A 11 -16.43 25.13 7.00
C GLU A 11 -15.37 24.48 6.09
N TYR A 12 -14.30 25.19 5.79
CA TYR A 12 -13.20 24.65 4.99
C TYR A 12 -12.49 23.50 5.73
N ILE A 13 -12.25 23.62 7.01
CA ILE A 13 -11.70 22.54 7.86
C ILE A 13 -12.68 21.37 7.93
N ASN A 14 -13.97 21.60 8.09
CA ASN A 14 -14.98 20.55 8.12
C ASN A 14 -15.12 19.87 6.74
N MET A 15 -15.07 20.59 5.65
CA MET A 15 -15.01 20.01 4.28
C MET A 15 -13.75 19.17 4.08
N ILE A 16 -12.60 19.61 4.58
CA ILE A 16 -11.37 18.83 4.53
C ILE A 16 -11.50 17.57 5.38
N ASN A 17 -12.08 17.65 6.58
CA ASN A 17 -12.32 16.50 7.44
C ASN A 17 -13.31 15.49 6.83
N ILE A 18 -14.39 15.96 6.20
CA ILE A 18 -15.33 15.09 5.48
C ILE A 18 -14.63 14.44 4.26
N ARG A 19 -13.79 15.21 3.56
CA ARG A 19 -13.03 14.72 2.42
C ARG A 19 -11.97 13.69 2.82
N ASN A 20 -11.33 13.88 3.97
CA ASN A 20 -10.30 12.97 4.49
C ASN A 20 -10.88 11.63 4.96
N ASN A 21 -12.11 11.60 5.48
CA ASN A 21 -12.75 10.35 5.89
C ASN A 21 -13.02 9.38 4.74
N HIS A 22 -13.03 9.84 3.49
CA HIS A 22 -13.24 9.01 2.30
C HIS A 22 -11.97 8.76 1.47
N ILE A 23 -10.84 9.35 1.80
CA ILE A 23 -9.58 9.15 1.05
C ILE A 23 -9.18 7.68 1.03
N ASN A 24 -9.34 6.98 2.15
CA ASN A 24 -8.98 5.58 2.26
C ASN A 24 -9.93 4.67 1.48
N GLU A 25 -11.22 4.98 1.46
CA GLU A 25 -12.23 4.25 0.68
C GLU A 25 -12.03 4.48 -0.82
N ILE A 26 -11.80 5.73 -1.23
CA ILE A 26 -11.47 6.08 -2.62
C ILE A 26 -10.14 5.43 -3.01
N GLY A 27 -9.13 5.50 -2.15
CA GLY A 27 -7.84 4.83 -2.36
C GLY A 27 -7.98 3.34 -2.55
N ALA A 28 -8.81 2.66 -1.75
CA ALA A 28 -9.09 1.24 -1.90
C ALA A 28 -9.76 0.92 -3.24
N LEU A 29 -10.74 1.72 -3.66
CA LEU A 29 -11.41 1.56 -4.97
C LEU A 29 -10.43 1.74 -6.13
N VAL A 30 -9.58 2.77 -6.08
CA VAL A 30 -8.54 3.01 -7.10
C VAL A 30 -7.53 1.87 -7.11
N LEU A 31 -7.14 1.34 -5.95
CA LEU A 31 -6.26 0.18 -5.83
C LEU A 31 -6.87 -1.05 -6.49
N PHE A 32 -8.14 -1.37 -6.19
CA PHE A 32 -8.84 -2.49 -6.84
C PHE A 32 -8.94 -2.30 -8.35
N ALA A 33 -9.24 -1.08 -8.82
CA ALA A 33 -9.29 -0.77 -10.25
C ALA A 33 -7.92 -0.94 -10.92
N ALA A 34 -6.83 -0.51 -10.28
CA ALA A 34 -5.47 -0.68 -10.80
C ALA A 34 -5.08 -2.16 -10.91
N TYR A 35 -5.37 -2.96 -9.89
CA TYR A 35 -5.14 -4.41 -9.93
C TYR A 35 -6.01 -5.10 -10.96
N TYR A 36 -7.31 -4.78 -11.01
CA TYR A 36 -8.21 -5.31 -12.02
C TYR A 36 -7.70 -4.99 -13.43
N TYR A 37 -7.29 -3.75 -13.69
CA TYR A 37 -6.74 -3.33 -14.97
C TYR A 37 -5.50 -4.16 -15.33
N VAL A 38 -4.55 -4.30 -14.43
CA VAL A 38 -3.31 -5.06 -14.67
C VAL A 38 -3.60 -6.55 -14.95
N PHE A 39 -4.55 -7.15 -14.22
CA PHE A 39 -4.89 -8.56 -14.40
C PHE A 39 -5.85 -8.83 -15.56
N SER A 40 -6.61 -7.83 -16.01
CA SER A 40 -7.55 -7.95 -17.14
C SER A 40 -6.91 -7.70 -18.51
N ILE A 41 -5.64 -7.27 -18.55
CA ILE A 41 -4.94 -7.12 -19.81
C ILE A 41 -4.82 -8.50 -20.45
N ASP A 42 -5.71 -8.73 -21.40
CA ASP A 42 -5.72 -9.91 -22.24
C ASP A 42 -4.57 -9.76 -23.25
N THR A 43 -3.51 -10.48 -23.00
CA THR A 43 -2.54 -10.76 -24.02
C THR A 43 -2.85 -12.16 -24.50
N ASN A 44 -2.88 -12.39 -25.78
CA ASN A 44 -3.10 -13.68 -26.44
C ASN A 44 -2.19 -14.81 -25.91
N ASN A 45 -1.41 -14.54 -24.86
CA ASN A 45 -0.53 -15.47 -24.18
C ASN A 45 -0.60 -15.28 -22.65
N GLU A 46 -1.64 -15.84 -22.05
CA GLU A 46 -1.89 -15.77 -20.61
C GLU A 46 -0.71 -16.25 -19.75
N SER A 47 0.00 -17.28 -20.21
CA SER A 47 1.19 -17.80 -19.54
C SER A 47 2.34 -16.78 -19.54
N TYR A 48 2.49 -16.03 -20.62
CA TYR A 48 3.53 -15.00 -20.75
C TYR A 48 3.29 -13.83 -19.79
N VAL A 49 2.05 -13.34 -19.69
CA VAL A 49 1.69 -12.24 -18.78
C VAL A 49 1.84 -12.67 -17.33
N LYS A 50 1.34 -13.84 -16.97
CA LYS A 50 1.48 -14.39 -15.62
C LYS A 50 2.95 -14.56 -15.23
N SER A 51 3.81 -15.09 -16.12
CA SER A 51 5.22 -15.24 -15.80
C SER A 51 5.94 -13.90 -15.65
N LYS A 52 5.60 -12.92 -16.47
CA LYS A 52 6.21 -11.58 -16.43
C LYS A 52 5.77 -10.77 -15.19
N TYR A 53 4.48 -10.84 -14.84
CA TYR A 53 3.97 -10.20 -13.65
C TYR A 53 4.60 -10.77 -12.38
N TRP A 54 4.70 -12.09 -12.30
CA TRP A 54 5.30 -12.80 -11.17
C TRP A 54 6.82 -12.92 -11.23
N LEU A 55 7.47 -12.15 -12.10
CA LEU A 55 8.93 -12.09 -12.24
C LEU A 55 9.60 -13.46 -12.36
N GLY A 56 9.00 -14.35 -13.16
CA GLY A 56 9.51 -15.69 -13.39
C GLY A 56 9.33 -16.67 -12.22
N LEU A 57 8.47 -16.37 -11.25
CA LEU A 57 8.06 -17.36 -10.25
C LEU A 57 7.35 -18.55 -10.92
N ASN A 58 7.65 -19.75 -10.43
CA ASN A 58 6.93 -20.93 -10.88
C ASN A 58 5.49 -20.93 -10.32
N ILE A 59 4.61 -21.67 -10.99
CA ILE A 59 3.18 -21.72 -10.65
C ILE A 59 2.92 -22.19 -9.22
N LYS A 60 3.72 -23.12 -8.70
CA LYS A 60 3.59 -23.62 -7.32
C LYS A 60 3.86 -22.53 -6.29
N SER A 61 4.89 -21.70 -6.53
CA SER A 61 5.19 -20.55 -5.66
C SER A 61 4.09 -19.50 -5.72
N ILE A 62 3.49 -19.27 -6.88
CA ILE A 62 2.37 -18.35 -7.04
C ILE A 62 1.16 -18.81 -6.22
N TYR A 63 0.79 -20.09 -6.31
CA TYR A 63 -0.32 -20.65 -5.53
C TYR A 63 -0.08 -20.61 -4.02
N ALA A 64 1.17 -20.64 -3.57
CA ALA A 64 1.49 -20.46 -2.15
C ALA A 64 1.41 -18.98 -1.71
N LEU A 65 1.72 -18.03 -2.59
CA LEU A 65 1.72 -16.61 -2.27
C LEU A 65 0.31 -16.00 -2.24
N ILE A 66 -0.62 -16.47 -3.07
CA ILE A 66 -1.99 -15.93 -3.12
C ILE A 66 -2.70 -16.01 -1.75
N PRO A 67 -2.74 -17.15 -1.04
CA PRO A 67 -3.32 -17.21 0.30
C PRO A 67 -2.65 -16.27 1.29
N LEU A 68 -1.33 -16.12 1.22
CA LEU A 68 -0.60 -15.21 2.09
C LEU A 68 -0.99 -13.75 1.84
N GLN A 69 -1.17 -13.35 0.59
CA GLN A 69 -1.64 -12.01 0.22
C GLN A 69 -3.07 -11.75 0.73
N ILE A 70 -3.96 -12.75 0.64
CA ILE A 70 -5.33 -12.65 1.17
C ILE A 70 -5.30 -12.48 2.70
N ILE A 71 -4.54 -13.31 3.41
CA ILE A 71 -4.39 -13.23 4.87
C ILE A 71 -3.81 -11.86 5.27
N SER A 72 -2.83 -11.39 4.52
CA SER A 72 -2.21 -10.06 4.70
C SER A 72 -3.23 -8.94 4.54
N ALA A 73 -4.04 -8.98 3.50
CA ALA A 73 -5.09 -7.98 3.26
C ALA A 73 -6.14 -7.97 4.38
N ILE A 74 -6.58 -9.16 4.85
CA ILE A 74 -7.48 -9.28 6.00
C ILE A 74 -6.82 -8.69 7.25
N GLY A 75 -5.55 -9.00 7.49
CA GLY A 75 -4.79 -8.44 8.61
C GLY A 75 -4.75 -6.92 8.60
N PHE A 76 -4.52 -6.30 7.43
CA PHE A 76 -4.56 -4.85 7.27
C PHE A 76 -5.96 -4.27 7.58
N ILE A 77 -7.02 -4.91 7.10
CA ILE A 77 -8.41 -4.47 7.38
C ILE A 77 -8.69 -4.51 8.88
N VAL A 78 -8.31 -5.59 9.57
CA VAL A 78 -8.47 -5.72 11.03
C VAL A 78 -7.72 -4.62 11.77
N TRP A 79 -6.48 -4.34 11.36
CA TRP A 79 -5.70 -3.25 11.92
C TRP A 79 -6.38 -1.90 11.72
N MET A 80 -6.79 -1.59 10.50
CA MET A 80 -7.41 -0.30 10.15
C MET A 80 -8.71 -0.06 10.92
N ILE A 81 -9.59 -1.07 11.00
CA ILE A 81 -10.83 -0.98 11.78
C ILE A 81 -10.51 -0.76 13.27
N SER A 82 -9.52 -1.47 13.80
CA SER A 82 -9.16 -1.35 15.22
C SER A 82 -8.61 0.04 15.56
N VAL A 83 -7.74 0.60 14.71
CA VAL A 83 -7.14 1.92 14.90
C VAL A 83 -8.18 3.03 14.73
N ARG A 84 -9.12 2.89 13.80
CA ARG A 84 -10.21 3.86 13.61
C ARG A 84 -11.19 3.86 14.77
N ASN A 85 -11.59 2.69 15.27
CA ASN A 85 -12.52 2.57 16.39
C ASN A 85 -11.89 3.02 17.72
N ASN A 86 -10.59 2.79 17.89
CA ASN A 86 -9.83 3.15 19.08
C ASN A 86 -8.52 3.83 18.68
N PRO A 87 -8.57 5.13 18.31
CA PRO A 87 -7.37 5.84 17.89
C PRO A 87 -6.30 5.86 18.98
N PRO A 88 -5.04 5.62 18.63
CA PRO A 88 -3.95 5.67 19.61
C PRO A 88 -3.83 7.07 20.20
N LYS A 89 -3.68 7.14 21.53
CA LYS A 89 -3.56 8.39 22.26
C LYS A 89 -2.11 8.86 22.45
N LYS A 90 -1.14 8.01 22.13
CA LYS A 90 0.30 8.24 22.27
C LYS A 90 1.07 7.53 21.14
N GLY A 91 2.33 7.83 21.02
CA GLY A 91 3.21 7.24 20.01
C GLY A 91 3.01 7.82 18.62
N LEU A 92 3.76 7.28 17.65
CA LEU A 92 3.81 7.77 16.29
C LEU A 92 2.43 7.97 15.65
N LEU A 93 1.53 6.99 15.80
CA LEU A 93 0.22 7.03 15.14
C LEU A 93 -0.73 8.10 15.70
N SER A 94 -0.44 8.63 16.91
CA SER A 94 -1.24 9.69 17.52
C SER A 94 -0.88 11.09 17.01
N TYR A 95 0.28 11.27 16.40
CA TYR A 95 0.69 12.55 15.84
C TYR A 95 -0.21 12.96 14.69
N LYS A 96 -0.35 14.28 14.52
CA LYS A 96 -1.09 14.85 13.40
C LYS A 96 -0.11 15.47 12.39
N PHE A 97 -0.27 15.12 11.14
CA PHE A 97 0.41 15.74 10.02
C PHE A 97 -0.62 16.39 9.11
N LEU A 98 -0.51 17.71 8.91
CA LEU A 98 -1.51 18.50 8.16
C LEU A 98 -2.96 18.26 8.65
N ASN A 99 -3.15 18.26 9.98
CA ASN A 99 -4.41 17.98 10.68
C ASN A 99 -4.95 16.53 10.54
N ASN A 100 -4.25 15.65 9.86
CA ASN A 100 -4.63 14.25 9.74
C ASN A 100 -3.85 13.39 10.74
N PRO A 101 -4.48 12.39 11.36
CA PRO A 101 -3.76 11.42 12.16
C PRO A 101 -2.67 10.73 11.33
N MET A 102 -1.51 10.48 11.92
CA MET A 102 -0.38 9.89 11.21
C MET A 102 -0.73 8.52 10.61
N TYR A 103 -1.60 7.73 11.25
CA TYR A 103 -2.03 6.45 10.69
C TYR A 103 -2.77 6.59 9.33
N GLU A 104 -3.54 7.66 9.12
CA GLU A 104 -4.18 7.93 7.82
C GLU A 104 -3.17 8.35 6.76
N VAL A 105 -2.17 9.14 7.15
CA VAL A 105 -1.06 9.53 6.26
C VAL A 105 -0.27 8.31 5.80
N LEU A 106 0.02 7.39 6.71
CA LEU A 106 0.72 6.14 6.39
C LEU A 106 -0.12 5.22 5.48
N VAL A 107 -1.45 5.14 5.71
CA VAL A 107 -2.36 4.42 4.81
C VAL A 107 -2.35 5.03 3.42
N LEU A 108 -2.38 6.36 3.31
CA LEU A 108 -2.31 7.04 2.01
C LEU A 108 -1.01 6.74 1.27
N LEU A 109 0.13 6.79 1.95
CA LEU A 109 1.44 6.45 1.38
C LEU A 109 1.47 5.00 0.90
N LEU A 110 0.93 4.08 1.69
CA LEU A 110 0.81 2.68 1.33
C LEU A 110 -0.06 2.49 0.08
N VAL A 111 -1.20 3.15 0.01
CA VAL A 111 -2.11 3.08 -1.15
C VAL A 111 -1.43 3.63 -2.41
N ILE A 112 -0.73 4.76 -2.33
CA ILE A 112 0.03 5.32 -3.45
C ILE A 112 1.09 4.32 -3.94
N GLY A 113 1.90 3.77 -3.05
CA GLY A 113 2.90 2.78 -3.41
C GLY A 113 2.28 1.51 -4.01
N ALA A 114 1.19 1.02 -3.41
CA ALA A 114 0.47 -0.17 -3.86
C ALA A 114 -0.20 -0.01 -5.24
N ILE A 115 -0.55 1.20 -5.65
CA ILE A 115 -1.06 1.51 -6.99
C ILE A 115 0.10 1.66 -7.99
N MET A 116 1.15 2.35 -7.59
CA MET A 116 2.25 2.70 -8.50
C MET A 116 3.07 1.48 -8.94
N TRP A 117 3.34 0.51 -8.06
CA TRP A 117 4.20 -0.60 -8.42
C TRP A 117 3.61 -1.54 -9.48
N PRO A 118 2.33 -1.97 -9.45
CA PRO A 118 1.78 -2.84 -10.48
C PRO A 118 1.65 -2.13 -11.83
N LEU A 119 1.31 -0.85 -11.83
CA LEU A 119 1.23 -0.07 -13.07
C LEU A 119 2.60 0.14 -13.72
N THR A 120 3.64 0.41 -12.94
CA THR A 120 5.00 0.56 -13.46
C THR A 120 5.59 -0.79 -13.90
N LEU A 121 5.30 -1.86 -13.17
CA LEU A 121 5.68 -3.22 -13.55
C LEU A 121 5.05 -3.63 -14.88
N LEU A 122 3.74 -3.35 -15.06
CA LEU A 122 3.04 -3.58 -16.32
C LEU A 122 3.75 -2.90 -17.48
N GLN A 123 4.01 -1.60 -17.37
CA GLN A 123 4.68 -0.84 -18.44
C GLN A 123 6.11 -1.32 -18.71
N ASN A 124 6.84 -1.64 -17.65
CA ASN A 124 8.25 -2.02 -17.75
C ASN A 124 8.46 -3.43 -18.32
N ASN A 125 7.75 -4.40 -17.78
CA ASN A 125 8.01 -5.81 -18.04
C ASN A 125 7.04 -6.44 -19.05
N ILE A 126 5.80 -5.98 -19.10
CA ILE A 126 4.74 -6.60 -19.91
C ILE A 126 4.63 -5.92 -21.27
N LEU A 127 4.63 -4.61 -21.31
CA LEU A 127 4.53 -3.85 -22.58
C LEU A 127 5.88 -3.66 -23.28
N GLY A 128 6.96 -4.23 -22.75
CA GLY A 128 8.27 -4.24 -23.40
C GLY A 128 9.04 -2.92 -23.38
N ASN A 129 8.50 -1.89 -22.74
CA ASN A 129 9.16 -0.58 -22.61
C ASN A 129 10.08 -0.52 -21.39
N LYS A 130 10.91 -1.53 -21.20
CA LYS A 130 11.80 -1.65 -20.03
C LYS A 130 12.80 -0.49 -20.00
N THR A 131 12.80 0.27 -18.93
CA THR A 131 13.78 1.32 -18.67
C THR A 131 14.23 1.26 -17.22
N LEU A 132 15.50 1.60 -16.97
CA LEU A 132 16.05 1.70 -15.62
C LEU A 132 15.19 2.62 -14.73
N PHE A 133 14.72 3.74 -15.27
CA PHE A 133 13.88 4.70 -14.56
C PHE A 133 12.57 4.07 -14.05
N LYS A 134 11.86 3.30 -14.88
CA LYS A 134 10.62 2.62 -14.46
C LYS A 134 10.89 1.54 -13.42
N THR A 135 12.00 0.83 -13.53
CA THR A 135 12.43 -0.14 -12.51
C THR A 135 12.68 0.56 -11.18
N ILE A 136 13.36 1.70 -11.19
CA ILE A 136 13.60 2.50 -9.98
C ILE A 136 12.26 2.94 -9.36
N ILE A 137 11.32 3.45 -10.14
CA ILE A 137 9.99 3.85 -9.64
C ILE A 137 9.27 2.64 -9.01
N CYS A 138 9.30 1.50 -9.66
CA CYS A 138 8.67 0.28 -9.15
C CYS A 138 9.29 -0.15 -7.80
N CYS A 139 10.62 -0.21 -7.72
CA CYS A 139 11.32 -0.52 -6.47
C CYS A 139 11.02 0.50 -5.36
N PHE A 140 11.02 1.79 -5.71
CA PHE A 140 10.73 2.85 -4.76
C PHE A 140 9.30 2.77 -4.22
N SER A 141 8.34 2.42 -5.07
CA SER A 141 6.94 2.20 -4.67
C SER A 141 6.79 1.04 -3.67
N LEU A 142 7.49 -0.07 -3.90
CA LEU A 142 7.51 -1.22 -2.98
C LEU A 142 8.18 -0.86 -1.65
N LEU A 143 9.24 -0.06 -1.67
CA LEU A 143 9.92 0.42 -0.47
C LEU A 143 9.02 1.37 0.34
N ILE A 144 8.28 2.27 -0.31
CA ILE A 144 7.30 3.14 0.37
C ILE A 144 6.27 2.30 1.12
N CYS A 145 5.70 1.27 0.48
CA CYS A 145 4.76 0.36 1.13
C CYS A 145 5.37 -0.31 2.35
N SER A 146 6.60 -0.80 2.22
CA SER A 146 7.31 -1.49 3.31
C SER A 146 7.60 -0.57 4.48
N VAL A 147 8.09 0.64 4.22
CA VAL A 147 8.38 1.65 5.26
C VAL A 147 7.09 2.08 5.96
N ALA A 148 6.02 2.35 5.22
CA ALA A 148 4.73 2.68 5.80
C ALA A 148 4.22 1.54 6.70
N GLY A 149 4.30 0.29 6.25
CA GLY A 149 3.94 -0.89 7.05
C GLY A 149 4.75 -1.02 8.34
N ILE A 150 6.07 -0.84 8.28
CA ILE A 150 6.94 -0.88 9.46
C ILE A 150 6.57 0.23 10.45
N LEU A 151 6.34 1.45 9.98
CA LEU A 151 5.94 2.58 10.83
C LEU A 151 4.56 2.37 11.46
N MET A 152 3.61 1.79 10.71
CA MET A 152 2.31 1.39 11.25
C MET A 152 2.47 0.35 12.38
N GLN A 153 3.32 -0.64 12.18
CA GLN A 153 3.56 -1.68 13.17
C GLN A 153 4.25 -1.11 14.42
N ALA A 154 5.33 -0.35 14.27
CA ALA A 154 6.05 0.29 15.37
C ALA A 154 5.12 1.21 16.18
N GLY A 155 4.38 2.10 15.50
CA GLY A 155 3.43 2.99 16.15
C GLY A 155 2.25 2.26 16.82
N SER A 156 1.92 1.05 16.36
CA SER A 156 0.90 0.20 16.99
C SER A 156 1.35 -0.32 18.34
N TYR A 157 2.62 -0.72 18.47
CA TYR A 157 3.20 -1.11 19.76
C TYR A 157 3.30 0.08 20.72
N GLU A 158 3.78 1.24 20.25
CA GLU A 158 3.87 2.45 21.06
C GLU A 158 2.51 2.95 21.51
N GLY A 159 1.50 2.89 20.62
CA GLY A 159 0.13 3.33 20.87
C GLY A 159 -0.65 2.42 21.80
N ASN A 160 -0.12 1.24 22.12
CA ASN A 160 -0.79 0.23 22.95
C ASN A 160 -2.19 -0.11 22.44
N ILE A 161 -2.30 -0.34 21.12
CA ILE A 161 -3.55 -0.73 20.47
C ILE A 161 -3.90 -2.20 20.74
N SER A 162 -5.09 -2.64 20.31
CA SER A 162 -5.56 -4.00 20.58
C SER A 162 -4.61 -5.08 20.03
N ALA A 163 -4.54 -6.23 20.70
CA ALA A 163 -3.76 -7.38 20.25
C ALA A 163 -4.16 -7.84 18.85
N ALA A 164 -5.46 -7.79 18.52
CA ALA A 164 -5.95 -8.11 17.19
C ALA A 164 -5.35 -7.19 16.11
N ALA A 165 -5.23 -5.90 16.39
CA ALA A 165 -4.61 -4.95 15.47
C ALA A 165 -3.11 -5.21 15.31
N ILE A 166 -2.41 -5.56 16.39
CA ILE A 166 -0.98 -5.91 16.34
C ILE A 166 -0.77 -7.18 15.50
N ILE A 167 -1.57 -8.21 15.71
CA ILE A 167 -1.53 -9.43 14.90
C ILE A 167 -1.82 -9.10 13.43
N GLY A 168 -2.86 -8.31 13.18
CA GLY A 168 -3.24 -7.90 11.83
C GLY A 168 -2.12 -7.20 11.07
N ILE A 169 -1.48 -6.18 11.68
CA ILE A 169 -0.38 -5.45 11.02
C ILE A 169 0.87 -6.31 10.88
N THR A 170 1.11 -7.26 11.78
CA THR A 170 2.22 -8.20 11.67
C THR A 170 2.02 -9.15 10.48
N LEU A 171 0.82 -9.70 10.30
CA LEU A 171 0.46 -10.52 9.14
C LEU A 171 0.59 -9.72 7.84
N PHE A 172 0.13 -8.49 7.82
CA PHE A 172 0.28 -7.60 6.68
C PHE A 172 1.75 -7.39 6.31
N ASN A 173 2.59 -7.05 7.28
CA ASN A 173 3.99 -6.77 7.07
C ASN A 173 4.81 -8.01 6.67
N SER A 174 4.41 -9.21 7.06
CA SER A 174 5.07 -10.42 6.58
C SER A 174 5.04 -10.55 5.06
N THR A 175 4.00 -10.02 4.41
CA THR A 175 3.89 -10.01 2.95
C THR A 175 4.49 -8.74 2.35
N VAL A 176 4.15 -7.57 2.87
CA VAL A 176 4.56 -6.28 2.28
C VAL A 176 6.05 -6.01 2.49
N VAL A 177 6.60 -6.32 3.65
CA VAL A 177 8.04 -6.08 3.92
C VAL A 177 8.89 -7.19 3.33
N LEU A 178 8.59 -8.46 3.66
CA LEU A 178 9.42 -9.58 3.22
C LEU A 178 9.15 -9.96 1.76
N GLY A 179 7.88 -9.98 1.35
CA GLY A 179 7.49 -10.30 -0.02
C GLY A 179 7.83 -9.16 -0.98
N ASP A 180 7.17 -8.03 -0.80
CA ASP A 180 7.26 -6.92 -1.75
C ASP A 180 8.57 -6.12 -1.58
N GLY A 181 8.88 -5.69 -0.36
CA GLY A 181 10.05 -4.86 -0.09
C GLY A 181 11.38 -5.56 -0.36
N ILE A 182 11.52 -6.81 0.05
CA ILE A 182 12.78 -7.56 -0.11
C ILE A 182 12.71 -8.47 -1.35
N GLY A 183 11.71 -9.34 -1.42
CA GLY A 183 11.63 -10.37 -2.44
C GLY A 183 11.44 -9.82 -3.85
N TRP A 184 10.41 -9.00 -4.07
CA TRP A 184 10.12 -8.40 -5.37
C TRP A 184 11.19 -7.39 -5.80
N THR A 185 11.63 -6.52 -4.88
CA THR A 185 12.66 -5.52 -5.18
C THR A 185 13.95 -6.20 -5.62
N SER A 186 14.41 -7.23 -4.90
CA SER A 186 15.62 -7.98 -5.27
C SER A 186 15.50 -8.62 -6.65
N ARG A 187 14.36 -9.22 -6.99
CA ARG A 187 14.11 -9.81 -8.30
C ARG A 187 14.08 -8.80 -9.42
N LEU A 188 13.42 -7.66 -9.21
CA LEU A 188 13.37 -6.57 -10.19
C LEU A 188 14.76 -6.04 -10.50
N VAL A 189 15.57 -5.80 -9.48
CA VAL A 189 16.96 -5.35 -9.63
C VAL A 189 17.77 -6.39 -10.37
N HIS A 190 17.71 -7.66 -9.96
CA HIS A 190 18.42 -8.75 -10.63
C HIS A 190 18.05 -8.85 -12.12
N GLN A 191 16.75 -8.87 -12.46
CA GLN A 191 16.31 -8.92 -13.86
C GLN A 191 16.70 -7.69 -14.68
N THR A 192 16.93 -6.54 -14.04
CA THR A 192 17.32 -5.31 -14.74
C THR A 192 18.81 -5.27 -15.03
N LEU A 193 19.62 -5.84 -14.12
CA LEU A 193 21.07 -5.81 -14.23
C LEU A 193 21.62 -6.98 -15.09
N TYR A 194 20.94 -8.11 -15.14
CA TYR A 194 21.48 -9.35 -15.72
C TYR A 194 20.66 -9.90 -16.89
N ASN A 195 19.56 -9.26 -17.30
CA ASN A 195 18.76 -9.56 -18.50
C ASN A 195 18.53 -8.30 -19.35
#